data_651f6b2aa6e53b6dbcfb0467015ad5ab
#
_entry.id   651f6b2aa6e53b6dbcfb0467015ad5ab
#
_cell.length_a   1.000
_cell.length_b   1.000
_cell.length_c   1.000
_cell.angle_alpha   90.00
_cell.angle_beta   90.00
_cell.angle_gamma   90.00
#
_symmetry.space_group_name_H-M   'P 1'
#
loop_
_entity.id
_entity.type
_entity.pdbx_description
1 polymer ?
#
loop_
_entity_poly.entity_id
_entity_poly.type
_entity_poly.pdbx_seq_one_letter_code
_entity_poly.pdbx_strand_id
1 'polypeptide(L)'
;RSVITGFVNALAILIFMAQLPQLDPSNAGIGWVTYAMVAAALAMIYLIPKVTTAVPSPLIAIIVLTALTIFLDAPVNTVTDMGELPEGLPYFALPDVPLNWETLAIIAPYSATMAAVGLLESLLTAQIVDDMTHTGSNKRRESGGQGIANIVAAFFGGMGGCAMIGQSVINVTSGGRGRL
;
A
#
# COMPACT_ATOMS: atom_id res chain seq x y z
N ARG A 1 -12.42 1.48 -20.44
CA ARG A 1 -11.27 0.58 -20.21
C ARG A 1 -9.93 1.29 -20.41
N SER A 2 -9.70 2.02 -21.48
CA SER A 2 -8.43 2.72 -21.77
C SER A 2 -8.02 3.74 -20.67
N VAL A 3 -8.99 4.48 -20.08
CA VAL A 3 -8.72 5.44 -19.00
C VAL A 3 -8.22 4.73 -17.73
N ILE A 4 -8.84 3.60 -17.38
CA ILE A 4 -8.43 2.80 -16.21
C ILE A 4 -7.01 2.26 -16.40
N THR A 5 -6.71 1.71 -17.59
CA THR A 5 -5.36 1.22 -17.90
C THR A 5 -4.34 2.35 -17.86
N GLY A 6 -4.68 3.53 -18.39
CA GLY A 6 -3.82 4.72 -18.32
C GLY A 6 -3.56 5.17 -16.88
N PHE A 7 -4.58 5.19 -16.03
CA PHE A 7 -4.45 5.53 -14.61
C PHE A 7 -3.55 4.54 -13.86
N VAL A 8 -3.76 3.23 -14.03
CA VAL A 8 -2.95 2.19 -13.38
C VAL A 8 -1.48 2.29 -13.81
N ASN A 9 -1.22 2.49 -15.11
CA ASN A 9 0.14 2.64 -15.61
C ASN A 9 0.82 3.92 -15.07
N ALA A 10 0.10 5.03 -15.03
CA ALA A 10 0.63 6.27 -14.47
C ALA A 10 0.95 6.11 -12.97
N LEU A 11 0.07 5.46 -12.21
CA LEU A 11 0.28 5.18 -10.79
C LEU A 11 1.51 4.27 -10.58
N ALA A 12 1.66 3.23 -11.39
CA ALA A 12 2.82 2.33 -11.32
C ALA A 12 4.14 3.09 -11.58
N ILE A 13 4.15 3.99 -12.57
CA ILE A 13 5.31 4.83 -12.87
C ILE A 13 5.63 5.77 -11.69
N LEU A 14 4.62 6.43 -11.14
CA LEU A 14 4.80 7.35 -10.00
C LEU A 14 5.33 6.62 -8.77
N ILE A 15 4.78 5.44 -8.45
CA ILE A 15 5.26 4.60 -7.34
C ILE A 15 6.72 4.18 -7.58
N PHE A 16 7.05 3.74 -8.80
CA PHE A 16 8.42 3.39 -9.15
C PHE A 16 9.38 4.59 -8.99
N MET A 17 8.99 5.76 -9.52
CA MET A 17 9.80 6.98 -9.38
C MET A 17 10.00 7.39 -7.92
N ALA A 18 9.00 7.20 -7.06
CA ALA A 18 9.10 7.48 -5.64
C ALA A 18 10.08 6.54 -4.90
N GLN A 19 10.42 5.38 -5.48
CA GLN A 19 11.42 4.47 -4.92
C GLN A 19 12.85 4.78 -5.38
N LEU A 20 13.04 5.56 -6.47
CA LEU A 20 14.38 5.85 -6.99
C LEU A 20 15.32 6.52 -5.97
N PRO A 21 14.87 7.45 -5.10
CA PRO A 21 15.73 8.02 -4.06
C PRO A 21 16.25 6.97 -3.06
N GLN A 22 15.55 5.85 -2.88
CA GLN A 22 15.96 4.74 -2.03
C GLN A 22 17.03 3.86 -2.69
N LEU A 23 17.30 4.08 -3.97
CA LEU A 23 18.34 3.39 -4.75
C LEU A 23 19.49 4.34 -5.15
N ASP A 24 19.48 5.59 -4.68
CA ASP A 24 20.52 6.57 -5.01
C ASP A 24 21.81 6.25 -4.23
N PRO A 25 22.93 5.94 -4.93
CA PRO A 25 24.21 5.61 -4.28
C PRO A 25 24.78 6.74 -3.43
N SER A 26 24.31 7.98 -3.63
CA SER A 26 24.74 9.15 -2.85
C SER A 26 24.17 9.18 -1.43
N ASN A 27 23.12 8.41 -1.16
CA ASN A 27 22.52 8.31 0.17
C ASN A 27 23.34 7.39 1.08
N ALA A 28 23.71 7.89 2.26
CA ALA A 28 24.39 7.10 3.27
C ALA A 28 23.55 5.86 3.65
N GLY A 29 24.15 4.67 3.59
CA GLY A 29 23.50 3.40 3.91
C GLY A 29 23.06 2.57 2.69
N ILE A 30 23.16 3.10 1.47
CA ILE A 30 22.87 2.34 0.25
C ILE A 30 24.16 1.75 -0.29
N GLY A 31 24.39 0.48 0.04
CA GLY A 31 25.54 -0.28 -0.46
C GLY A 31 25.15 -1.26 -1.59
N TRP A 32 26.13 -1.95 -2.12
CA TRP A 32 25.94 -3.03 -3.10
C TRP A 32 24.96 -4.12 -2.57
N VAL A 33 24.86 -4.29 -1.24
CA VAL A 33 23.95 -5.22 -0.58
C VAL A 33 22.48 -4.88 -0.89
N THR A 34 22.11 -3.60 -0.89
CA THR A 34 20.77 -3.15 -1.25
C THR A 34 20.40 -3.56 -2.68
N TYR A 35 21.32 -3.35 -3.63
CA TYR A 35 21.08 -3.77 -5.02
C TYR A 35 21.00 -5.28 -5.17
N ALA A 36 21.83 -6.03 -4.45
CA ALA A 36 21.77 -7.48 -4.43
C ALA A 36 20.43 -7.99 -3.86
N MET A 37 19.93 -7.35 -2.81
CA MET A 37 18.62 -7.68 -2.22
C MET A 37 17.47 -7.34 -3.17
N VAL A 38 17.51 -6.21 -3.87
CA VAL A 38 16.52 -5.85 -4.89
C VAL A 38 16.52 -6.88 -6.02
N ALA A 39 17.71 -7.25 -6.51
CA ALA A 39 17.83 -8.28 -7.55
C ALA A 39 17.30 -9.65 -7.07
N ALA A 40 17.61 -10.04 -5.84
CA ALA A 40 17.09 -11.26 -5.23
C ALA A 40 15.57 -11.22 -5.06
N ALA A 41 14.99 -10.08 -4.64
CA ALA A 41 13.55 -9.88 -4.57
C ALA A 41 12.88 -10.06 -5.92
N LEU A 42 13.39 -9.42 -6.96
CA LEU A 42 12.88 -9.56 -8.32
C LEU A 42 13.00 -11.00 -8.82
N ALA A 43 14.15 -11.64 -8.61
CA ALA A 43 14.35 -13.04 -8.98
C ALA A 43 13.32 -13.95 -8.28
N MET A 44 13.09 -13.78 -6.98
CA MET A 44 12.08 -14.55 -6.24
C MET A 44 10.67 -14.30 -6.78
N ILE A 45 10.29 -13.04 -7.04
CA ILE A 45 8.96 -12.69 -7.55
C ILE A 45 8.69 -13.33 -8.91
N TYR A 46 9.71 -13.43 -9.80
CA TYR A 46 9.55 -13.99 -11.14
C TYR A 46 9.78 -15.50 -11.22
N LEU A 47 10.60 -16.09 -10.35
CA LEU A 47 10.95 -17.50 -10.41
C LEU A 47 10.03 -18.38 -9.56
N ILE A 48 9.63 -17.92 -8.37
CA ILE A 48 8.79 -18.72 -7.47
C ILE A 48 7.46 -19.14 -8.12
N PRO A 49 6.74 -18.27 -8.87
CA PRO A 49 5.48 -18.69 -9.52
C PRO A 49 5.65 -19.82 -10.56
N LYS A 50 6.88 -20.04 -11.04
CA LYS A 50 7.18 -21.18 -11.94
C LYS A 50 7.27 -22.50 -11.21
N VAL A 51 7.49 -22.47 -9.88
CA VAL A 51 7.64 -23.66 -9.03
C VAL A 51 6.36 -23.89 -8.22
N THR A 52 5.79 -22.84 -7.66
CA THR A 52 4.57 -22.92 -6.85
C THR A 52 3.74 -21.64 -6.96
N THR A 53 2.43 -21.81 -7.03
CA THR A 53 1.44 -20.73 -6.98
C THR A 53 0.62 -20.76 -5.71
N ALA A 54 0.94 -21.68 -4.77
CA ALA A 54 0.19 -21.86 -3.53
C ALA A 54 0.34 -20.67 -2.57
N VAL A 55 1.49 -19.96 -2.65
CA VAL A 55 1.77 -18.78 -1.82
C VAL A 55 2.17 -17.62 -2.74
N PRO A 56 1.68 -16.40 -2.49
CA PRO A 56 2.09 -15.23 -3.27
C PRO A 56 3.60 -15.02 -3.20
N SER A 57 4.27 -14.98 -4.36
CA SER A 57 5.72 -14.82 -4.42
C SER A 57 6.24 -13.55 -3.74
N PRO A 58 5.54 -12.38 -3.76
CA PRO A 58 5.97 -11.23 -2.99
C PRO A 58 6.03 -11.47 -1.48
N LEU A 59 5.10 -12.27 -0.94
CA LEU A 59 5.11 -12.61 0.48
C LEU A 59 6.33 -13.44 0.86
N ILE A 60 6.67 -14.43 0.04
CA ILE A 60 7.88 -15.24 0.24
C ILE A 60 9.13 -14.36 0.17
N ALA A 61 9.20 -13.45 -0.81
CA ALA A 61 10.33 -12.53 -0.95
C ALA A 61 10.49 -11.65 0.30
N ILE A 62 9.40 -11.08 0.81
CA ILE A 62 9.43 -10.27 2.04
C ILE A 62 9.94 -11.09 3.23
N ILE A 63 9.39 -12.27 3.48
CA ILE A 63 9.78 -13.11 4.61
C ILE A 63 11.26 -13.51 4.51
N VAL A 64 11.69 -13.98 3.34
CA VAL A 64 13.08 -14.44 3.15
C VAL A 64 14.06 -13.29 3.29
N LEU A 65 13.81 -12.15 2.65
CA LEU A 65 14.72 -11.01 2.70
C LEU A 65 14.75 -10.37 4.09
N THR A 66 13.62 -10.27 4.77
CA THR A 66 13.58 -9.80 6.17
C THR A 66 14.36 -10.73 7.09
N ALA A 67 14.18 -12.04 6.95
CA ALA A 67 14.97 -13.00 7.72
C ALA A 67 16.48 -12.87 7.43
N LEU A 68 16.86 -12.75 6.16
CA LEU A 68 18.27 -12.54 5.79
C LEU A 68 18.84 -11.25 6.37
N THR A 69 18.07 -10.15 6.32
CA THR A 69 18.50 -8.87 6.90
C THR A 69 18.76 -8.99 8.40
N ILE A 70 17.87 -9.66 9.13
CA ILE A 70 18.00 -9.85 10.58
C ILE A 70 19.16 -10.79 10.93
N PHE A 71 19.27 -11.94 10.23
CA PHE A 71 20.28 -12.95 10.57
C PHE A 71 21.71 -12.56 10.14
N LEU A 72 21.84 -11.78 9.08
CA LEU A 72 23.14 -11.36 8.55
C LEU A 72 23.56 -9.97 9.01
N ASP A 73 22.70 -9.30 9.82
CA ASP A 73 22.89 -7.90 10.22
C ASP A 73 23.28 -7.02 9.01
N ALA A 74 22.51 -7.19 7.92
CA ALA A 74 22.85 -6.58 6.65
C ALA A 74 22.72 -5.04 6.73
N PRO A 75 23.74 -4.29 6.27
CA PRO A 75 23.72 -2.83 6.31
C PRO A 75 22.77 -2.28 5.22
N VAL A 76 21.48 -2.38 5.46
CA VAL A 76 20.42 -1.86 4.58
C VAL A 76 19.45 -1.02 5.38
N ASN A 77 18.90 0.02 4.76
CA ASN A 77 17.88 0.83 5.40
C ASN A 77 16.63 0.00 5.65
N THR A 78 16.17 0.03 6.89
CA THR A 78 14.96 -0.64 7.34
C THR A 78 13.81 0.37 7.48
N VAL A 79 12.60 -0.14 7.66
CA VAL A 79 11.43 0.73 7.89
C VAL A 79 11.60 1.57 9.16
N THR A 80 12.31 1.05 10.16
CA THR A 80 12.59 1.77 11.41
C THR A 80 13.51 2.97 11.19
N ASP A 81 14.39 2.91 10.19
CA ASP A 81 15.29 4.03 9.86
C ASP A 81 14.56 5.16 9.13
N MET A 82 13.37 4.89 8.58
CA MET A 82 12.54 5.87 7.88
C MET A 82 11.60 6.64 8.80
N GLY A 83 11.42 6.20 10.05
CA GLY A 83 10.57 6.85 11.05
C GLY A 83 10.32 5.98 12.26
N GLU A 84 10.00 6.64 13.37
CA GLU A 84 9.65 5.94 14.61
C GLU A 84 8.32 5.21 14.46
N LEU A 85 8.34 3.91 14.71
CA LEU A 85 7.12 3.11 14.75
C LEU A 85 6.45 3.26 16.11
N PRO A 86 5.12 3.36 16.19
CA PRO A 86 4.42 3.39 17.46
C PRO A 86 4.73 2.14 18.30
N GLU A 87 5.15 2.32 19.55
CA GLU A 87 5.49 1.21 20.46
C GLU A 87 4.23 0.53 21.07
N GLY A 88 3.05 1.10 20.85
CA GLY A 88 1.81 0.64 21.46
C GLY A 88 0.70 0.31 20.46
N LEU A 89 -0.35 -0.33 21.00
CA LEU A 89 -1.58 -0.53 20.24
C LEU A 89 -2.28 0.81 20.00
N PRO A 90 -3.00 0.97 18.87
CA PRO A 90 -3.81 2.15 18.62
C PRO A 90 -4.79 2.38 19.78
N TYR A 91 -4.84 3.59 20.31
CA TYR A 91 -5.79 3.98 21.33
C TYR A 91 -6.71 5.08 20.81
N PHE A 92 -7.90 5.14 21.35
CA PHE A 92 -8.85 6.18 20.99
C PHE A 92 -8.36 7.54 21.50
N ALA A 93 -8.20 8.48 20.56
CA ALA A 93 -7.82 9.84 20.87
C ALA A 93 -8.60 10.84 20.02
N LEU A 94 -8.96 11.94 20.62
CA LEU A 94 -9.46 13.10 19.86
C LEU A 94 -8.26 13.97 19.50
N PRO A 95 -8.18 14.45 18.24
CA PRO A 95 -7.12 15.36 17.85
C PRO A 95 -7.15 16.64 18.74
N ASP A 96 -6.01 16.96 19.33
CA ASP A 96 -5.85 18.20 20.09
C ASP A 96 -5.52 19.38 19.15
N VAL A 97 -6.52 19.76 18.39
CA VAL A 97 -6.43 20.89 17.44
C VAL A 97 -7.57 21.86 17.64
N PRO A 98 -7.32 23.16 17.50
CA PRO A 98 -8.38 24.17 17.64
C PRO A 98 -9.47 23.94 16.58
N LEU A 99 -10.73 23.78 17.02
CA LEU A 99 -11.89 23.66 16.15
C LEU A 99 -12.34 25.07 15.68
N ASN A 100 -11.56 25.67 14.80
CA ASN A 100 -11.84 26.99 14.24
C ASN A 100 -11.86 26.96 12.70
N TRP A 101 -12.30 28.06 12.09
CA TRP A 101 -12.40 28.17 10.64
C TRP A 101 -11.03 28.12 9.95
N GLU A 102 -9.99 28.60 10.59
CA GLU A 102 -8.62 28.59 10.07
C GLU A 102 -8.09 27.16 9.94
N THR A 103 -8.23 26.35 10.98
CA THR A 103 -7.89 24.92 10.94
C THR A 103 -8.65 24.18 9.83
N LEU A 104 -9.96 24.45 9.71
CA LEU A 104 -10.77 23.84 8.66
C LEU A 104 -10.30 24.27 7.25
N ALA A 105 -9.95 25.53 7.05
CA ALA A 105 -9.47 26.05 5.77
C ALA A 105 -8.13 25.40 5.36
N ILE A 106 -7.27 25.07 6.33
CA ILE A 106 -6.01 24.37 6.07
C ILE A 106 -6.27 22.90 5.70
N ILE A 107 -7.14 22.20 6.46
CA ILE A 107 -7.33 20.75 6.32
C ILE A 107 -8.24 20.40 5.12
N ALA A 108 -9.27 21.21 4.84
CA ALA A 108 -10.30 20.89 3.85
C ALA A 108 -9.77 20.56 2.44
N PRO A 109 -8.83 21.29 1.84
CA PRO A 109 -8.33 20.98 0.50
C PRO A 109 -7.58 19.64 0.46
N TYR A 110 -6.81 19.33 1.51
CA TYR A 110 -6.07 18.05 1.59
C TYR A 110 -7.02 16.87 1.80
N SER A 111 -7.97 16.99 2.72
CA SER A 111 -8.95 15.93 2.97
C SER A 111 -9.87 15.70 1.78
N ALA A 112 -10.29 16.76 1.08
CA ALA A 112 -11.08 16.63 -0.14
C ALA A 112 -10.30 15.92 -1.26
N THR A 113 -9.02 16.26 -1.44
CA THR A 113 -8.16 15.60 -2.43
C THR A 113 -7.94 14.14 -2.09
N MET A 114 -7.63 13.83 -0.82
CA MET A 114 -7.47 12.44 -0.36
C MET A 114 -8.75 11.64 -0.52
N ALA A 115 -9.91 12.22 -0.19
CA ALA A 115 -11.21 11.56 -0.37
C ALA A 115 -11.50 11.28 -1.85
N ALA A 116 -11.26 12.24 -2.74
CA ALA A 116 -11.47 12.07 -4.17
C ALA A 116 -10.57 10.97 -4.75
N VAL A 117 -9.26 10.99 -4.45
CA VAL A 117 -8.31 9.99 -4.93
C VAL A 117 -8.61 8.62 -4.34
N GLY A 118 -8.82 8.52 -3.02
CA GLY A 118 -9.10 7.26 -2.34
C GLY A 118 -10.40 6.60 -2.82
N LEU A 119 -11.47 7.39 -3.05
CA LEU A 119 -12.70 6.87 -3.62
C LEU A 119 -12.53 6.41 -5.06
N LEU A 120 -11.81 7.16 -5.89
CA LEU A 120 -11.51 6.74 -7.27
C LEU A 120 -10.74 5.43 -7.29
N GLU A 121 -9.69 5.29 -6.48
CA GLU A 121 -8.88 4.08 -6.42
C GLU A 121 -9.69 2.88 -5.92
N SER A 122 -10.47 3.05 -4.86
CA SER A 122 -11.33 1.98 -4.34
C SER A 122 -12.40 1.52 -5.33
N LEU A 123 -13.04 2.45 -6.03
CA LEU A 123 -14.06 2.11 -7.02
C LEU A 123 -13.46 1.43 -8.26
N LEU A 124 -12.25 1.85 -8.68
CA LEU A 124 -11.50 1.18 -9.74
C LEU A 124 -11.06 -0.22 -9.32
N THR A 125 -10.55 -0.37 -8.09
CA THR A 125 -10.19 -1.68 -7.51
C THR A 125 -11.40 -2.60 -7.48
N ALA A 126 -12.53 -2.11 -6.98
CA ALA A 126 -13.77 -2.88 -6.96
C ALA A 126 -14.24 -3.29 -8.36
N GLN A 127 -14.04 -2.43 -9.37
CA GLN A 127 -14.36 -2.78 -10.76
C GLN A 127 -13.45 -3.87 -11.31
N ILE A 128 -12.14 -3.77 -11.04
CA ILE A 128 -11.15 -4.77 -11.50
C ILE A 128 -11.43 -6.12 -10.84
N VAL A 129 -11.71 -6.14 -9.54
CA VAL A 129 -12.06 -7.37 -8.83
C VAL A 129 -13.36 -7.97 -9.36
N ASP A 130 -14.39 -7.16 -9.59
CA ASP A 130 -15.65 -7.61 -10.19
C ASP A 130 -15.41 -8.26 -11.57
N ASP A 131 -14.60 -7.65 -12.42
CA ASP A 131 -14.25 -8.19 -13.74
C ASP A 131 -13.47 -9.51 -13.63
N MET A 132 -12.54 -9.64 -12.68
CA MET A 132 -11.73 -10.85 -12.46
C MET A 132 -12.52 -12.01 -11.85
N THR A 133 -13.46 -11.70 -10.98
CA THR A 133 -14.23 -12.71 -10.23
C THR A 133 -15.59 -13.00 -10.83
N HIS A 134 -16.00 -12.26 -11.87
CA HIS A 134 -17.32 -12.28 -12.49
C HIS A 134 -18.46 -12.05 -11.45
N THR A 135 -18.19 -11.17 -10.48
CA THR A 135 -19.16 -10.76 -9.46
C THR A 135 -19.52 -9.29 -9.64
N GLY A 136 -20.60 -8.86 -9.01
CA GLY A 136 -20.99 -7.45 -8.97
C GLY A 136 -20.89 -6.89 -7.57
N SER A 137 -20.27 -5.73 -7.42
CA SER A 137 -20.21 -4.99 -6.17
C SER A 137 -21.11 -3.76 -6.18
N ASN A 138 -21.64 -3.40 -5.01
CA ASN A 138 -22.43 -2.18 -4.84
C ASN A 138 -21.51 -1.01 -4.55
N LYS A 139 -21.17 -0.22 -5.57
CA LYS A 139 -20.22 0.91 -5.50
C LYS A 139 -20.63 1.97 -4.47
N ARG A 140 -21.95 2.20 -4.29
CA ARG A 140 -22.47 3.13 -3.27
C ARG A 140 -22.21 2.64 -1.86
N ARG A 141 -22.41 1.33 -1.63
CA ARG A 141 -22.17 0.71 -0.32
C ARG A 141 -20.67 0.68 -0.02
N GLU A 142 -19.85 0.42 -1.02
CA GLU A 142 -18.39 0.44 -0.92
C GLU A 142 -17.89 1.82 -0.50
N SER A 143 -18.30 2.88 -1.21
CA SER A 143 -17.92 4.26 -0.87
C SER A 143 -18.37 4.68 0.53
N GLY A 144 -19.58 4.31 0.93
CA GLY A 144 -20.09 4.59 2.27
C GLY A 144 -19.32 3.84 3.36
N GLY A 145 -19.04 2.56 3.12
CA GLY A 145 -18.24 1.73 4.03
C GLY A 145 -16.84 2.27 4.23
N GLN A 146 -16.17 2.69 3.14
CA GLN A 146 -14.85 3.31 3.20
C GLN A 146 -14.86 4.63 3.99
N GLY A 147 -15.86 5.46 3.78
CA GLY A 147 -16.01 6.70 4.54
C GLY A 147 -16.12 6.44 6.05
N ILE A 148 -16.99 5.52 6.45
CA ILE A 148 -17.14 5.13 7.86
C ILE A 148 -15.84 4.54 8.42
N ALA A 149 -15.19 3.64 7.68
CA ALA A 149 -13.94 3.03 8.11
C ALA A 149 -12.83 4.08 8.34
N ASN A 150 -12.70 5.06 7.44
CA ASN A 150 -11.73 6.14 7.57
C ASN A 150 -12.04 7.06 8.76
N ILE A 151 -13.31 7.37 9.02
CA ILE A 151 -13.71 8.14 10.20
C ILE A 151 -13.33 7.39 11.47
N VAL A 152 -13.66 6.11 11.56
CA VAL A 152 -13.31 5.29 12.73
C VAL A 152 -11.80 5.19 12.89
N ALA A 153 -11.05 4.88 11.83
CA ALA A 153 -9.60 4.78 11.87
C ALA A 153 -8.93 6.08 12.34
N ALA A 154 -9.46 7.24 11.95
CA ALA A 154 -8.92 8.54 12.36
C ALA A 154 -8.96 8.75 13.88
N PHE A 155 -10.00 8.26 14.58
CA PHE A 155 -10.07 8.31 16.05
C PHE A 155 -9.05 7.43 16.74
N PHE A 156 -8.43 6.50 16.04
CA PHE A 156 -7.36 5.65 16.55
C PHE A 156 -5.98 6.04 15.98
N GLY A 157 -5.84 7.27 15.47
CA GLY A 157 -4.59 7.77 14.91
C GLY A 157 -4.25 7.20 13.53
N GLY A 158 -5.17 6.49 12.89
CA GLY A 158 -4.97 5.96 11.56
C GLY A 158 -5.05 7.02 10.46
N MET A 159 -4.23 6.86 9.44
CA MET A 159 -4.33 7.68 8.22
C MET A 159 -5.51 7.24 7.35
N GLY A 160 -5.99 8.14 6.49
CA GLY A 160 -6.97 7.78 5.47
C GLY A 160 -6.45 6.68 4.55
N GLY A 161 -7.25 5.63 4.39
CA GLY A 161 -6.92 4.47 3.57
C GLY A 161 -7.89 4.27 2.42
N CYS A 162 -7.46 3.49 1.43
CA CYS A 162 -8.30 3.07 0.30
C CYS A 162 -7.95 1.64 -0.12
N ALA A 163 -8.80 1.04 -0.96
CA ALA A 163 -8.53 -0.27 -1.53
C ALA A 163 -7.48 -0.14 -2.63
N MET A 164 -6.40 -0.91 -2.52
CA MET A 164 -5.30 -0.88 -3.49
C MET A 164 -5.47 -1.97 -4.55
N ILE A 165 -5.30 -1.58 -5.82
CA ILE A 165 -5.43 -2.48 -6.98
C ILE A 165 -4.44 -3.64 -6.91
N GLY A 166 -3.16 -3.36 -6.64
CA GLY A 166 -2.10 -4.36 -6.64
C GLY A 166 -2.35 -5.51 -5.65
N GLN A 167 -2.62 -5.19 -4.40
CA GLN A 167 -2.89 -6.17 -3.35
C GLN A 167 -4.17 -6.97 -3.61
N SER A 168 -5.22 -6.30 -4.12
CA SER A 168 -6.47 -6.96 -4.46
C SER A 168 -6.31 -7.95 -5.61
N VAL A 169 -5.55 -7.57 -6.65
CA VAL A 169 -5.22 -8.46 -7.77
C VAL A 169 -4.40 -9.65 -7.30
N ILE A 170 -3.38 -9.43 -6.47
CA ILE A 170 -2.56 -10.52 -5.90
C ILE A 170 -3.44 -11.47 -5.09
N ASN A 171 -4.34 -10.96 -4.25
CA ASN A 171 -5.24 -11.78 -3.46
C ASN A 171 -6.13 -12.66 -4.35
N VAL A 172 -6.77 -12.07 -5.37
CA VAL A 172 -7.65 -12.79 -6.30
C VAL A 172 -6.87 -13.83 -7.11
N THR A 173 -5.69 -13.50 -7.63
CA THR A 173 -4.85 -14.43 -8.40
C THR A 173 -4.29 -15.57 -7.54
N SER A 174 -4.11 -15.33 -6.25
CA SER A 174 -3.72 -16.35 -5.27
C SER A 174 -4.88 -17.22 -4.75
N GLY A 175 -6.08 -17.05 -5.32
CA GLY A 175 -7.25 -17.88 -5.00
C GLY A 175 -8.22 -17.28 -3.98
N GLY A 176 -8.01 -16.05 -3.53
CA GLY A 176 -8.95 -15.36 -2.63
C GLY A 176 -10.32 -15.17 -3.28
N ARG A 177 -11.38 -15.68 -2.64
CA ARG A 177 -12.78 -15.59 -3.11
C ARG A 177 -13.75 -15.23 -2.00
N GLY A 178 -13.32 -15.29 -0.76
CA GLY A 178 -14.16 -15.03 0.41
C GLY A 178 -14.45 -13.54 0.61
N ARG A 179 -15.55 -13.27 1.33
CA ARG A 179 -15.90 -11.94 1.84
C ARG A 179 -15.73 -11.95 3.36
N LEU A 180 -14.51 -12.09 3.81
CA LEU A 180 -14.19 -11.96 5.23
C LEU A 180 -13.78 -10.54 5.54
#